data_740b94db9d5ec31ac25620acb253fbb9
#
_entry.id   740b94db9d5ec31ac25620acb253fbb9
#
_cell.length_a   1.000
_cell.length_b   1.000
_cell.length_c   1.000
_cell.angle_alpha   90.00
_cell.angle_beta   90.00
_cell.angle_gamma   90.00
#
_symmetry.space_group_name_H-M   'P 1'
#
loop_
_entity.id
_entity.type
_entity.pdbx_description
1 polymer ?
#
loop_
_entity_poly.entity_id
_entity_poly.type
_entity_poly.pdbx_seq_one_letter_code
_entity_poly.pdbx_strand_id
1 'polypeptide(L)'
;CVLKNSVYLVSEEDNFVATFQTRKVGEMFRFEKLACLPEMSGKGIGMYCINTIEKMALKMRCKKVCMEVYAPSKHALDFYLHRGYKVCGNTKTLKYSEIRMEKVL
;
A
#
# COMPACT_ATOMS: atom_id res chain seq x y z
N CYS A 1 0.92 21.94 10.16
CA CYS A 1 0.32 20.64 10.42
C CYS A 1 1.35 19.55 10.24
N VAL A 2 1.73 18.88 11.30
CA VAL A 2 2.67 17.77 11.21
C VAL A 2 1.89 16.54 10.76
N LEU A 3 2.24 16.04 9.58
CA LEU A 3 1.66 14.80 9.09
C LEU A 3 2.32 13.64 9.80
N LYS A 4 1.55 12.88 10.56
CA LYS A 4 2.07 11.72 11.26
C LYS A 4 1.94 10.48 10.37
N ASN A 5 3.04 9.77 10.20
CA ASN A 5 3.01 8.44 9.63
C ASN A 5 2.53 7.48 10.70
N SER A 6 1.51 6.71 10.39
CA SER A 6 1.03 5.66 11.28
C SER A 6 1.57 4.32 10.81
N VAL A 7 2.14 3.56 11.72
CA VAL A 7 2.67 2.21 11.44
C VAL A 7 1.67 1.20 11.99
N TYR A 8 1.31 0.23 11.16
CA TYR A 8 0.38 -0.83 11.54
C TYR A 8 1.05 -2.18 11.44
N LEU A 9 0.78 -3.03 12.41
CA LEU A 9 1.24 -4.41 12.43
C LEU A 9 0.01 -5.31 12.29
N VAL A 10 0.07 -6.24 11.36
CA VAL A 10 -1.01 -7.20 11.17
C VAL A 10 -0.60 -8.50 11.84
N SER A 11 -1.47 -9.03 12.68
CA SER A 11 -1.17 -10.27 13.39
C SER A 11 -2.24 -11.31 13.14
N GLU A 12 -1.84 -12.57 13.17
CA GLU A 12 -2.70 -13.73 13.07
C GLU A 12 -2.25 -14.73 14.13
N GLU A 13 -3.17 -15.15 15.00
CA GLU A 13 -2.86 -16.08 16.09
C GLU A 13 -1.63 -15.68 16.93
N ASP A 14 -1.58 -14.39 17.29
CA ASP A 14 -0.50 -13.78 18.09
C ASP A 14 0.85 -13.66 17.36
N ASN A 15 0.89 -13.96 16.05
CA ASN A 15 2.10 -13.81 15.25
C ASN A 15 1.94 -12.63 14.29
N PHE A 16 2.96 -11.80 14.20
CA PHE A 16 2.97 -10.70 13.24
C PHE A 16 3.22 -11.26 11.84
N VAL A 17 2.31 -10.96 10.90
CA VAL A 17 2.39 -11.50 9.54
C VAL A 17 2.62 -10.43 8.48
N ALA A 18 2.35 -9.17 8.80
CA ALA A 18 2.53 -8.07 7.85
C ALA A 18 2.67 -6.74 8.58
N THR A 19 3.18 -5.75 7.87
CA THR A 19 3.26 -4.37 8.37
C THR A 19 3.06 -3.40 7.21
N PHE A 20 2.56 -2.22 7.50
CA PHE A 20 2.48 -1.13 6.53
C PHE A 20 2.42 0.20 7.26
N GLN A 21 2.74 1.27 6.53
CA GLN A 21 2.65 2.63 7.04
C GLN A 21 1.63 3.41 6.22
N THR A 22 0.91 4.31 6.87
CA THR A 22 -0.06 5.16 6.19
C THR A 22 0.19 6.62 6.49
N ARG A 23 -0.21 7.48 5.57
CA ARG A 23 -0.15 8.93 5.75
C ARG A 23 -1.27 9.56 4.93
N LYS A 24 -2.03 10.44 5.57
CA LYS A 24 -3.06 11.22 4.88
C LYS A 24 -2.45 12.51 4.36
N VAL A 25 -2.63 12.80 3.08
CA VAL A 25 -2.18 14.04 2.45
C VAL A 25 -3.39 14.62 1.71
N GLY A 26 -4.07 15.61 2.33
CA GLY A 26 -5.29 16.16 1.76
C GLY A 26 -6.38 15.10 1.64
N GLU A 27 -6.89 14.89 0.43
CA GLU A 27 -7.90 13.86 0.14
C GLU A 27 -7.27 12.54 -0.30
N MET A 28 -5.95 12.43 -0.23
CA MET A 28 -5.19 11.26 -0.65
C MET A 28 -4.70 10.48 0.55
N PHE A 29 -4.92 9.17 0.54
CA PHE A 29 -4.43 8.28 1.58
C PHE A 29 -3.27 7.48 0.99
N ARG A 30 -2.07 7.75 1.49
CA ARG A 30 -0.86 7.11 1.00
C ARG A 30 -0.44 5.99 1.94
N PHE A 31 -0.09 4.83 1.39
CA PHE A 31 0.52 3.79 2.18
C PHE A 31 1.90 3.44 1.63
N GLU A 32 2.77 3.00 2.52
CA GLU A 32 4.15 2.71 2.21
C GLU A 32 4.61 1.47 2.97
N LYS A 33 5.66 0.86 2.48
CA LYS A 33 6.37 -0.22 3.18
C LYS A 33 5.45 -1.38 3.55
N LEU A 34 4.51 -1.69 2.68
CA LEU A 34 3.69 -2.89 2.86
C LEU A 34 4.57 -4.11 2.67
N ALA A 35 4.72 -4.88 3.71
CA ALA A 35 5.55 -6.08 3.71
C ALA A 35 4.82 -7.21 4.42
N CYS A 36 4.87 -8.40 3.84
CA CYS A 36 4.32 -9.61 4.42
C CYS A 36 5.43 -10.61 4.64
N LEU A 37 5.26 -11.47 5.65
CA LEU A 37 6.21 -12.56 5.85
C LEU A 37 6.20 -13.47 4.62
N PRO A 38 7.39 -13.89 4.12
CA PRO A 38 7.45 -14.75 2.94
C PRO A 38 6.67 -16.05 3.06
N GLU A 39 6.67 -16.67 4.24
CA GLU A 39 5.93 -17.92 4.48
C GLU A 39 4.42 -17.73 4.46
N MET A 40 3.94 -16.48 4.51
CA MET A 40 2.51 -16.18 4.44
C MET A 40 2.09 -15.76 3.03
N SER A 41 2.99 -15.83 2.07
CA SER A 41 2.71 -15.50 0.69
C SER A 41 1.63 -16.44 0.12
N GLY A 42 0.69 -15.87 -0.63
CA GLY A 42 -0.40 -16.64 -1.22
C GLY A 42 -1.56 -16.95 -0.29
N LYS A 43 -1.53 -16.48 0.95
CA LYS A 43 -2.58 -16.72 1.93
C LYS A 43 -3.58 -15.57 2.07
N GLY A 44 -3.57 -14.63 1.14
CA GLY A 44 -4.51 -13.51 1.15
C GLY A 44 -4.15 -12.38 2.10
N ILE A 45 -2.97 -12.39 2.69
CA ILE A 45 -2.56 -11.33 3.63
C ILE A 45 -2.46 -9.98 2.92
N GLY A 46 -1.85 -9.96 1.72
CA GLY A 46 -1.75 -8.72 0.94
C GLY A 46 -3.11 -8.13 0.60
N MET A 47 -4.06 -8.98 0.20
CA MET A 47 -5.43 -8.55 -0.10
C MET A 47 -6.10 -8.00 1.15
N TYR A 48 -5.92 -8.66 2.30
CA TYR A 48 -6.46 -8.19 3.57
C TYR A 48 -5.92 -6.80 3.91
N CYS A 49 -4.61 -6.60 3.74
CA CYS A 49 -3.98 -5.30 4.03
C CYS A 49 -4.54 -4.21 3.12
N ILE A 50 -4.66 -4.48 1.83
CA ILE A 50 -5.19 -3.49 0.87
C ILE A 50 -6.65 -3.16 1.19
N ASN A 51 -7.48 -4.16 1.48
CA ASN A 51 -8.87 -3.92 1.85
C ASN A 51 -8.96 -3.08 3.12
N THR A 52 -8.12 -3.35 4.10
CA THR A 52 -8.07 -2.59 5.34
C THR A 52 -7.66 -1.14 5.08
N ILE A 53 -6.62 -0.94 4.26
CA ILE A 53 -6.14 0.39 3.91
C ILE A 53 -7.25 1.20 3.22
N GLU A 54 -7.97 0.57 2.28
CA GLU A 54 -9.06 1.25 1.57
C GLU A 54 -10.21 1.63 2.52
N LYS A 55 -10.55 0.76 3.47
CA LYS A 55 -11.56 1.07 4.49
C LYS A 55 -11.12 2.23 5.37
N MET A 56 -9.85 2.25 5.76
CA MET A 56 -9.29 3.35 6.55
C MET A 56 -9.36 4.67 5.79
N ALA A 57 -9.03 4.63 4.49
CA ALA A 57 -9.09 5.81 3.64
C ALA A 57 -10.51 6.37 3.57
N LEU A 58 -11.50 5.52 3.39
CA LEU A 58 -12.90 5.93 3.37
C LEU A 58 -13.33 6.53 4.71
N LYS A 59 -12.92 5.92 5.82
CA LYS A 59 -13.20 6.45 7.16
C LYS A 59 -12.62 7.85 7.36
N MET A 60 -11.46 8.11 6.79
CA MET A 60 -10.79 9.40 6.88
C MET A 60 -11.23 10.37 5.79
N ARG A 61 -12.27 10.01 5.03
CA ARG A 61 -12.83 10.82 3.96
C ARG A 61 -11.84 11.15 2.85
N CYS A 62 -10.95 10.21 2.58
CA CYS A 62 -10.03 10.32 1.46
C CYS A 62 -10.71 9.81 0.19
N LYS A 63 -10.38 10.41 -0.95
CA LYS A 63 -10.97 10.03 -2.24
C LYS A 63 -10.07 9.11 -3.05
N LYS A 64 -8.80 9.04 -2.70
CA LYS A 64 -7.82 8.22 -3.42
C LYS A 64 -6.91 7.51 -2.44
N VAL A 65 -6.47 6.32 -2.85
CA VAL A 65 -5.36 5.62 -2.21
C VAL A 65 -4.22 5.58 -3.20
N CYS A 66 -3.02 5.90 -2.76
CA CYS A 66 -1.85 5.89 -3.63
C CYS A 66 -0.66 5.20 -2.95
N MET A 67 0.25 4.73 -3.78
CA MET A 67 1.50 4.12 -3.30
C MET A 67 2.52 4.11 -4.44
N GLU A 68 3.73 3.67 -4.11
CA GLU A 68 4.80 3.49 -5.08
C GLU A 68 5.25 2.04 -5.07
N VAL A 69 5.44 1.49 -6.27
CA VAL A 69 5.84 0.08 -6.46
C VAL A 69 7.25 0.08 -7.04
N TYR A 70 8.11 -0.74 -6.47
CA TYR A 70 9.45 -0.95 -7.00
C TYR A 70 9.36 -1.49 -8.43
N ALA A 71 9.88 -0.73 -9.40
CA ALA A 71 9.68 -1.00 -10.81
C ALA A 71 10.04 -2.41 -11.30
N PRO A 72 11.15 -3.02 -10.83
CA PRO A 72 11.47 -4.39 -11.22
C PRO A 72 10.52 -5.45 -10.69
N SER A 73 9.65 -5.13 -9.74
CA SER A 73 8.73 -6.10 -9.15
C SER A 73 7.44 -6.21 -9.96
N LYS A 74 7.47 -7.01 -11.02
CA LYS A 74 6.29 -7.23 -11.86
C LYS A 74 5.14 -7.88 -11.09
N HIS A 75 5.46 -8.74 -10.14
CA HIS A 75 4.46 -9.43 -9.34
C HIS A 75 3.63 -8.44 -8.51
N ALA A 76 4.30 -7.49 -7.87
CA ALA A 76 3.60 -6.46 -7.11
C ALA A 76 2.76 -5.56 -8.01
N LEU A 77 3.30 -5.17 -9.16
CA LEU A 77 2.57 -4.35 -10.12
C LEU A 77 1.28 -5.03 -10.57
N ASP A 78 1.36 -6.31 -10.95
CA ASP A 78 0.19 -7.08 -11.37
C ASP A 78 -0.84 -7.20 -10.25
N PHE A 79 -0.37 -7.43 -9.03
CA PHE A 79 -1.24 -7.52 -7.87
C PHE A 79 -2.10 -6.26 -7.73
N TYR A 80 -1.48 -5.08 -7.78
CA TYR A 80 -2.21 -3.83 -7.64
C TYR A 80 -3.10 -3.53 -8.83
N LEU A 81 -2.65 -3.85 -10.05
CA LEU A 81 -3.49 -3.67 -11.23
C LEU A 81 -4.79 -4.47 -11.11
N HIS A 82 -4.71 -5.71 -10.60
CA HIS A 82 -5.89 -6.54 -10.39
C HIS A 82 -6.82 -6.00 -9.28
N ARG A 83 -6.31 -5.13 -8.42
CA ARG A 83 -7.11 -4.50 -7.35
C ARG A 83 -7.70 -3.16 -7.78
N GLY A 84 -7.55 -2.78 -9.04
CA GLY A 84 -8.12 -1.54 -9.56
C GLY A 84 -7.21 -0.32 -9.49
N TYR A 85 -5.96 -0.51 -9.14
CA TYR A 85 -4.98 0.58 -9.12
C TYR A 85 -4.49 0.85 -10.54
N LYS A 86 -4.18 2.10 -10.82
CA LYS A 86 -3.69 2.53 -12.14
C LYS A 86 -2.36 3.24 -11.98
N VAL A 87 -1.50 3.06 -12.97
CA VAL A 87 -0.22 3.77 -13.01
C VAL A 87 -0.50 5.26 -13.26
N CYS A 88 0.03 6.12 -12.41
CA CYS A 88 -0.14 7.57 -12.54
C CYS A 88 1.17 8.33 -12.64
N GLY A 89 2.30 7.67 -12.56
CA GLY A 89 3.59 8.32 -12.70
C GLY A 89 4.75 7.41 -12.39
N ASN A 90 5.95 7.97 -12.49
CA ASN A 90 7.19 7.30 -12.16
C ASN A 90 8.04 8.22 -11.31
N THR A 91 8.79 7.63 -10.38
CA THR A 91 9.80 8.33 -9.61
C THR A 91 11.11 7.58 -9.76
N LYS A 92 12.17 8.29 -10.13
CA LYS A 92 13.50 7.70 -10.24
C LYS A 92 14.37 8.17 -9.09
N THR A 93 15.02 7.23 -8.45
CA THR A 93 16.07 7.53 -7.47
C THR A 93 17.41 7.16 -8.06
N LEU A 94 18.49 7.43 -7.34
CA LEU A 94 19.82 7.06 -7.80
C LEU A 94 20.04 5.56 -7.91
N LYS A 95 19.23 4.76 -7.23
CA LYS A 95 19.41 3.31 -7.15
C LYS A 95 18.36 2.51 -7.91
N TYR A 96 17.15 3.05 -8.04
CA TYR A 96 16.04 2.31 -8.64
C TYR A 96 14.96 3.25 -9.12
N SER A 97 14.00 2.69 -9.85
CA SER A 97 12.81 3.40 -10.29
C SER A 97 11.60 2.86 -9.54
N GLU A 98 10.67 3.74 -9.23
CA GLU A 98 9.40 3.36 -8.62
C GLU A 98 8.25 3.79 -9.52
N ILE A 99 7.23 2.95 -9.59
CA ILE A 99 6.01 3.24 -10.34
C ILE A 99 4.96 3.72 -9.35
N ARG A 100 4.42 4.91 -9.60
CA ARG A 100 3.37 5.45 -8.76
C ARG A 100 2.03 4.95 -9.25
N MET A 101 1.21 4.45 -8.34
CA MET A 101 -0.12 3.93 -8.66
C MET A 101 -1.15 4.58 -7.75
N GLU A 102 -2.38 4.68 -8.24
CA GLU A 102 -3.48 5.20 -7.44
C GLU A 102 -4.79 4.49 -7.77
N LYS A 103 -5.72 4.55 -6.83
CA LYS A 103 -7.07 4.06 -7.00
C LYS A 103 -8.05 5.09 -6.46
N VAL A 104 -9.03 5.47 -7.27
CA VAL A 104 -10.12 6.34 -6.84
C VAL A 104 -11.16 5.48 -6.11
N LEU A 105 -11.50 5.90 -4.89
CA LEU A 105 -12.46 5.18 -4.06
C LEU A 105 -13.90 5.59 -4.34
#